data_caf1f5e679a29cda4627fcabe7251620
#
_entry.id   caf1f5e679a29cda4627fcabe7251620
#
_cell.length_a   1.000
_cell.length_b   1.000
_cell.length_c   1.000
_cell.angle_alpha   90.00
_cell.angle_beta   90.00
_cell.angle_gamma   90.00
#
_symmetry.space_group_name_H-M   'P 1'
#
loop_
_entity.id
_entity.type
_entity.pdbx_description
1 polymer ?
#
loop_
_entity_poly.entity_id
_entity_poly.type
_entity_poly.pdbx_seq_one_letter_code
_entity_poly.pdbx_strand_id
1 'polypeptide(L)'
;VNMKGLRTHLLIGGTSTEADSAALRSAPPHVVVGCPGRVHDMLRRRRLSSTALKLVILDEADEMLSQGFKEQVYDIFQFMPSDLQIALFSATMPPAVHALTEKFMRNPMEILVKAEMLTLEGIRQYYVALDDDDQKYGTLKDLYSILSLSQSIVYCNSVRRVQDLYDAMVEDD
;
A
#
# COMPACT_ATOMS: atom_id res chain seq x y z
N VAL A 1 20.05 -13.34 0.84
CA VAL A 1 21.31 -12.67 1.26
C VAL A 1 21.19 -12.38 2.74
N ASN A 2 22.10 -12.95 3.57
CA ASN A 2 22.09 -12.73 5.01
C ASN A 2 22.93 -11.47 5.33
N MET A 3 22.26 -10.33 5.50
CA MET A 3 22.92 -9.06 5.83
C MET A 3 23.09 -8.95 7.35
N LYS A 4 24.14 -9.56 7.89
CA LYS A 4 24.46 -9.46 9.32
C LYS A 4 24.70 -7.99 9.71
N GLY A 5 24.07 -7.55 10.81
CA GLY A 5 24.20 -6.18 11.33
C GLY A 5 23.29 -5.13 10.72
N LEU A 6 22.45 -5.48 9.73
CA LEU A 6 21.41 -4.58 9.21
C LEU A 6 20.32 -4.39 10.27
N ARG A 7 20.07 -3.12 10.64
CA ARG A 7 18.97 -2.75 11.52
C ARG A 7 17.83 -2.20 10.68
N THR A 8 16.64 -2.70 10.92
CA THR A 8 15.40 -2.26 10.26
C THR A 8 14.42 -1.75 11.29
N HIS A 9 13.55 -0.83 10.92
CA HIS A 9 12.44 -0.36 11.76
C HIS A 9 11.17 -0.21 10.93
N LEU A 10 10.03 -0.58 11.52
CA LEU A 10 8.72 -0.54 10.89
C LEU A 10 7.90 0.62 11.48
N LEU A 11 7.40 1.52 10.62
CA LEU A 11 6.60 2.68 11.00
C LEU A 11 5.18 2.57 10.42
N ILE A 12 4.25 2.00 11.17
CA ILE A 12 2.85 1.79 10.76
C ILE A 12 1.87 2.48 11.69
N GLY A 13 0.65 2.71 11.21
CA GLY A 13 -0.46 3.19 12.03
C GLY A 13 -0.85 2.18 13.12
N GLY A 14 -1.49 2.67 14.20
CA GLY A 14 -1.97 1.83 15.28
C GLY A 14 -0.92 1.39 16.33
N THR A 15 0.38 1.61 16.09
CA THR A 15 1.45 1.38 17.08
C THR A 15 1.74 2.62 17.92
N SER A 16 2.43 2.45 19.06
CA SER A 16 2.81 3.58 19.92
C SER A 16 3.88 4.46 19.26
N THR A 17 3.59 5.75 19.13
CA THR A 17 4.53 6.76 18.63
C THR A 17 5.73 6.96 19.58
N GLU A 18 5.54 6.76 20.86
CA GLU A 18 6.55 6.85 21.89
C GLU A 18 7.54 5.68 21.78
N ALA A 19 7.04 4.48 21.55
CA ALA A 19 7.86 3.29 21.32
C ALA A 19 8.70 3.44 20.05
N ASP A 20 8.11 3.89 18.94
CA ASP A 20 8.84 4.19 17.70
C ASP A 20 9.94 5.25 17.96
N SER A 21 9.60 6.33 18.65
CA SER A 21 10.56 7.41 18.97
C SER A 21 11.71 6.93 19.84
N ALA A 22 11.45 6.02 20.79
CA ALA A 22 12.48 5.43 21.63
C ALA A 22 13.41 4.51 20.84
N ALA A 23 12.84 3.65 20.00
CA ALA A 23 13.60 2.74 19.15
C ALA A 23 14.52 3.49 18.17
N LEU A 24 13.98 4.51 17.47
CA LEU A 24 14.74 5.33 16.52
C LEU A 24 15.92 6.07 17.19
N ARG A 25 15.79 6.45 18.45
CA ARG A 25 16.87 7.12 19.21
C ARG A 25 17.93 6.14 19.71
N SER A 26 17.50 4.99 20.23
CA SER A 26 18.42 4.02 20.86
C SER A 26 19.31 3.30 19.83
N ALA A 27 18.76 2.98 18.67
CA ALA A 27 19.45 2.26 17.62
C ALA A 27 18.98 2.75 16.24
N PRO A 28 19.53 3.86 15.70
CA PRO A 28 19.14 4.36 14.39
C PRO A 28 19.17 3.25 13.34
N PRO A 29 18.06 3.01 12.62
CA PRO A 29 17.99 1.93 11.64
C PRO A 29 18.72 2.31 10.35
N HIS A 30 19.17 1.29 9.61
CA HIS A 30 19.70 1.45 8.26
C HIS A 30 18.58 1.47 7.22
N VAL A 31 17.48 0.76 7.49
CA VAL A 31 16.28 0.73 6.64
C VAL A 31 15.05 1.00 7.49
N VAL A 32 14.23 1.92 7.01
CA VAL A 32 12.89 2.18 7.56
C VAL A 32 11.87 1.77 6.53
N VAL A 33 10.88 1.00 6.93
CA VAL A 33 9.70 0.66 6.14
C VAL A 33 8.49 1.25 6.84
N GLY A 34 7.60 1.91 6.12
CA GLY A 34 6.45 2.49 6.79
C GLY A 34 5.38 3.05 5.88
N CYS A 35 4.21 3.29 6.47
CA CYS A 35 3.12 4.00 5.81
C CYS A 35 3.36 5.52 5.81
N PRO A 36 2.95 6.25 4.77
CA PRO A 36 3.26 7.68 4.61
C PRO A 36 2.92 8.53 5.83
N GLY A 37 1.74 8.36 6.42
CA GLY A 37 1.30 9.14 7.57
C GLY A 37 2.21 9.01 8.80
N ARG A 38 2.67 7.78 9.13
CA ARG A 38 3.55 7.56 10.27
C ARG A 38 4.98 8.04 9.98
N VAL A 39 5.48 7.82 8.78
CA VAL A 39 6.80 8.32 8.36
C VAL A 39 6.83 9.85 8.42
N HIS A 40 5.81 10.51 7.86
CA HIS A 40 5.66 11.96 7.90
C HIS A 40 5.63 12.50 9.36
N ASP A 41 4.84 11.88 10.26
CA ASP A 41 4.78 12.30 11.66
C ASP A 41 6.15 12.19 12.36
N MET A 42 6.90 11.11 12.13
CA MET A 42 8.23 10.92 12.71
C MET A 42 9.26 11.93 12.16
N LEU A 43 9.20 12.29 10.89
CA LEU A 43 10.04 13.32 10.27
C LEU A 43 9.67 14.70 10.84
N ARG A 44 8.39 15.07 10.86
CA ARG A 44 7.88 16.35 11.38
C ARG A 44 8.26 16.55 12.84
N ARG A 45 8.17 15.51 13.66
CA ARG A 45 8.57 15.53 15.08
C ARG A 45 10.08 15.43 15.28
N ARG A 46 10.87 15.36 14.20
CA ARG A 46 12.34 15.17 14.23
C ARG A 46 12.77 13.94 15.04
N ARG A 47 11.96 12.87 14.99
CA ARG A 47 12.29 11.56 15.58
C ARG A 47 12.99 10.66 14.59
N LEU A 48 12.71 10.83 13.30
CA LEU A 48 13.41 10.23 12.19
C LEU A 48 14.23 11.32 11.50
N SER A 49 15.53 11.09 11.33
CA SER A 49 16.41 11.98 10.56
C SER A 49 16.54 11.49 9.15
N SER A 50 16.38 12.40 8.19
CA SER A 50 16.58 12.13 6.75
C SER A 50 17.95 12.61 6.24
N THR A 51 18.78 13.28 7.04
CA THR A 51 20.00 13.96 6.59
C THR A 51 21.04 13.03 5.97
N ALA A 52 21.10 11.77 6.39
CA ALA A 52 22.01 10.76 5.86
C ALA A 52 21.32 9.76 4.91
N LEU A 53 20.08 10.03 4.54
CA LEU A 53 19.31 9.15 3.66
C LEU A 53 19.89 9.16 2.26
N LYS A 54 20.03 7.97 1.67
CA LYS A 54 20.61 7.78 0.33
C LYS A 54 19.58 7.33 -0.71
N LEU A 55 18.55 6.63 -0.26
CA LEU A 55 17.54 6.05 -1.15
C LEU A 55 16.15 6.13 -0.49
N VAL A 56 15.18 6.54 -1.26
CA VAL A 56 13.74 6.37 -0.97
C VAL A 56 13.12 5.47 -2.02
N ILE A 57 12.33 4.54 -1.58
CA ILE A 57 11.53 3.67 -2.43
C ILE A 57 10.06 3.95 -2.15
N LEU A 58 9.31 4.28 -3.18
CA LEU A 58 7.85 4.32 -3.16
C LEU A 58 7.33 3.05 -3.84
N ASP A 59 6.61 2.24 -3.11
CA ASP A 59 5.96 1.04 -3.61
C ASP A 59 4.45 1.23 -3.62
N GLU A 60 3.74 0.67 -4.60
CA GLU A 60 2.30 0.88 -4.84
C GLU A 60 1.94 2.39 -4.90
N ALA A 61 2.72 3.15 -5.69
CA ALA A 61 2.62 4.61 -5.71
C ALA A 61 1.24 5.11 -6.19
N ASP A 62 0.61 4.43 -7.14
CA ASP A 62 -0.75 4.73 -7.60
C ASP A 62 -1.77 4.59 -6.46
N GLU A 63 -1.68 3.53 -5.67
CA GLU A 63 -2.56 3.31 -4.54
C GLU A 63 -2.33 4.36 -3.43
N MET A 64 -1.07 4.63 -3.09
CA MET A 64 -0.76 5.68 -2.09
C MET A 64 -1.30 7.05 -2.49
N LEU A 65 -1.21 7.42 -3.77
CA LEU A 65 -1.68 8.72 -4.25
C LEU A 65 -3.20 8.78 -4.43
N SER A 66 -3.87 7.66 -4.66
CA SER A 66 -5.34 7.55 -4.76
C SER A 66 -6.02 7.54 -3.39
N GLN A 67 -5.41 6.92 -2.38
CA GLN A 67 -5.94 6.73 -1.02
C GLN A 67 -5.83 7.97 -0.10
N GLY A 68 -5.54 9.14 -0.65
CA GLY A 68 -5.44 10.38 0.12
C GLY A 68 -4.11 10.61 0.84
N PHE A 69 -3.08 9.80 0.56
CA PHE A 69 -1.72 10.02 1.08
C PHE A 69 -0.88 10.98 0.22
N LYS A 70 -1.47 11.57 -0.82
CA LYS A 70 -0.77 12.47 -1.74
C LYS A 70 -0.04 13.60 -1.00
N GLU A 71 -0.72 14.30 -0.11
CA GLU A 71 -0.12 15.41 0.64
C GLU A 71 1.01 14.93 1.53
N GLN A 72 0.80 13.85 2.28
CA GLN A 72 1.83 13.27 3.15
C GLN A 72 3.07 12.83 2.36
N VAL A 73 2.90 12.24 1.18
CA VAL A 73 4.03 11.86 0.32
C VAL A 73 4.79 13.09 -0.14
N TYR A 74 4.09 14.14 -0.59
CA TYR A 74 4.72 15.39 -0.98
C TYR A 74 5.46 16.06 0.19
N ASP A 75 4.87 16.07 1.38
CA ASP A 75 5.48 16.63 2.59
C ASP A 75 6.72 15.83 3.01
N ILE A 76 6.69 14.50 2.91
CA ILE A 76 7.86 13.66 3.18
C ILE A 76 9.05 14.10 2.32
N PHE A 77 8.82 14.35 1.03
CA PHE A 77 9.89 14.80 0.13
C PHE A 77 10.50 16.16 0.50
N GLN A 78 9.76 17.02 1.21
CA GLN A 78 10.31 18.29 1.70
C GLN A 78 11.38 18.11 2.79
N PHE A 79 11.39 16.96 3.47
CA PHE A 79 12.41 16.62 4.47
C PHE A 79 13.63 15.92 3.87
N MET A 80 13.60 15.59 2.58
CA MET A 80 14.63 14.76 1.96
C MET A 80 15.83 15.58 1.48
N PRO A 81 17.05 14.99 1.48
CA PRO A 81 18.23 15.62 0.87
C PRO A 81 18.05 15.82 -0.64
N SER A 82 18.68 16.85 -1.19
CA SER A 82 18.59 17.15 -2.62
C SER A 82 19.32 16.15 -3.53
N ASP A 83 20.27 15.40 -2.98
CA ASP A 83 21.06 14.38 -3.69
C ASP A 83 20.51 12.94 -3.55
N LEU A 84 19.28 12.84 -2.99
CA LEU A 84 18.61 11.57 -2.77
C LEU A 84 18.39 10.78 -4.06
N GLN A 85 18.63 9.48 -4.03
CA GLN A 85 18.14 8.56 -5.07
C GLN A 85 16.69 8.17 -4.77
N ILE A 86 15.85 8.14 -5.81
CA ILE A 86 14.43 7.79 -5.69
C ILE A 86 14.13 6.64 -6.63
N ALA A 87 13.46 5.62 -6.14
CA ALA A 87 12.86 4.54 -6.90
C ALA A 87 11.35 4.53 -6.67
N LEU A 88 10.59 4.38 -7.75
CA LEU A 88 9.13 4.33 -7.70
C LEU A 88 8.66 3.06 -8.40
N PHE A 89 7.78 2.32 -7.74
CA PHE A 89 7.12 1.14 -8.25
C PHE A 89 5.60 1.36 -8.21
N SER A 90 4.94 1.03 -9.31
CA SER A 90 3.50 1.25 -9.46
C SER A 90 2.93 0.30 -10.49
N ALA A 91 1.76 -0.26 -10.24
CA ALA A 91 1.06 -1.10 -11.20
C ALA A 91 0.51 -0.27 -12.36
N THR A 92 0.15 0.98 -12.12
CA THR A 92 -0.40 1.90 -13.11
C THR A 92 0.33 3.25 -13.06
N MET A 93 0.20 4.05 -14.12
CA MET A 93 0.83 5.37 -14.23
C MET A 93 -0.24 6.48 -14.43
N PRO A 94 -1.12 6.72 -13.43
CA PRO A 94 -2.09 7.80 -13.51
C PRO A 94 -1.40 9.18 -13.47
N PRO A 95 -2.10 10.27 -13.85
CA PRO A 95 -1.53 11.62 -13.85
C PRO A 95 -0.89 12.05 -12.53
N ALA A 96 -1.39 11.56 -11.40
CA ALA A 96 -0.84 11.85 -10.07
C ALA A 96 0.55 11.25 -9.87
N VAL A 97 0.81 10.04 -10.39
CA VAL A 97 2.13 9.39 -10.35
C VAL A 97 3.09 10.12 -11.28
N HIS A 98 2.67 10.47 -12.50
CA HIS A 98 3.48 11.27 -13.42
C HIS A 98 3.90 12.61 -12.80
N ALA A 99 2.95 13.35 -12.21
CA ALA A 99 3.25 14.62 -11.55
C ALA A 99 4.25 14.49 -10.40
N LEU A 100 4.24 13.36 -9.68
CA LEU A 100 5.22 13.10 -8.62
C LEU A 100 6.59 12.78 -9.20
N THR A 101 6.67 11.98 -10.26
CA THR A 101 7.95 11.66 -10.91
C THR A 101 8.58 12.90 -11.51
N GLU A 102 7.85 13.75 -12.23
CA GLU A 102 8.34 15.00 -12.81
C GLU A 102 8.86 15.96 -11.74
N LYS A 103 8.19 16.02 -10.58
CA LYS A 103 8.55 16.96 -9.52
C LYS A 103 9.78 16.54 -8.72
N PHE A 104 9.97 15.27 -8.44
CA PHE A 104 10.95 14.79 -7.47
C PHE A 104 12.05 13.91 -8.06
N MET A 105 11.84 13.29 -9.21
CA MET A 105 12.87 12.46 -9.84
C MET A 105 13.68 13.25 -10.86
N ARG A 106 14.97 12.94 -10.97
CA ARG A 106 15.91 13.60 -11.88
C ARG A 106 16.36 12.61 -12.94
N ASN A 107 15.96 12.84 -14.20
CA ASN A 107 16.27 11.97 -15.33
C ASN A 107 16.09 10.49 -14.99
N PRO A 108 14.89 10.08 -14.55
CA PRO A 108 14.66 8.71 -14.13
C PRO A 108 14.83 7.74 -15.31
N MET A 109 15.38 6.55 -15.02
CA MET A 109 15.28 5.44 -15.95
C MET A 109 13.87 4.85 -15.81
N GLU A 110 13.14 4.78 -16.92
CA GLU A 110 11.80 4.25 -16.97
C GLU A 110 11.81 2.82 -17.49
N ILE A 111 11.18 1.92 -16.75
CA ILE A 111 10.94 0.52 -17.14
C ILE A 111 9.44 0.33 -17.13
N LEU A 112 8.81 0.48 -18.29
CA LEU A 112 7.36 0.40 -18.44
C LEU A 112 6.96 -0.95 -19.02
N VAL A 113 5.96 -1.57 -18.42
CA VAL A 113 5.29 -2.77 -18.95
C VAL A 113 4.07 -2.32 -19.73
N LYS A 114 3.89 -2.86 -20.94
CA LYS A 114 2.71 -2.54 -21.75
C LYS A 114 1.44 -2.97 -21.03
N ALA A 115 0.42 -2.11 -21.04
CA ALA A 115 -0.88 -2.36 -20.39
C ALA A 115 -1.53 -3.71 -20.82
N GLU A 116 -1.29 -4.12 -22.04
CA GLU A 116 -1.77 -5.39 -22.60
C GLU A 116 -1.17 -6.64 -21.91
N MET A 117 -0.04 -6.49 -21.20
CA MET A 117 0.63 -7.58 -20.47
C MET A 117 0.25 -7.60 -18.97
N LEU A 118 -0.63 -6.75 -18.51
CA LEU A 118 -1.07 -6.69 -17.10
C LEU A 118 -2.13 -7.74 -16.75
N THR A 119 -2.69 -8.44 -17.74
CA THR A 119 -3.58 -9.58 -17.50
C THR A 119 -2.76 -10.83 -17.20
N LEU A 120 -2.92 -11.37 -15.99
CA LEU A 120 -2.27 -12.61 -15.60
C LEU A 120 -2.85 -13.78 -16.42
N GLU A 121 -2.00 -14.49 -17.15
CA GLU A 121 -2.40 -15.71 -17.85
C GLU A 121 -2.98 -16.73 -16.84
N GLY A 122 -4.13 -17.30 -17.18
CA GLY A 122 -4.81 -18.28 -16.34
C GLY A 122 -5.86 -17.72 -15.39
N ILE A 123 -6.00 -16.37 -15.24
CA ILE A 123 -7.11 -15.77 -14.51
C ILE A 123 -8.27 -15.48 -15.47
N ARG A 124 -9.43 -16.04 -15.15
CA ARG A 124 -10.69 -15.69 -15.81
C ARG A 124 -11.49 -14.77 -14.91
N GLN A 125 -11.88 -13.61 -15.43
CA GLN A 125 -12.63 -12.60 -14.68
C GLN A 125 -14.07 -12.59 -15.13
N TYR A 126 -14.98 -12.61 -14.18
CA TYR A 126 -16.42 -12.54 -14.40
C TYR A 126 -17.00 -11.45 -13.50
N TYR A 127 -18.12 -10.90 -13.90
CA TYR A 127 -18.91 -9.98 -13.07
C TYR A 127 -20.38 -10.36 -13.12
N VAL A 128 -21.09 -10.06 -12.05
CA VAL A 128 -22.54 -10.15 -11.97
C VAL A 128 -23.07 -8.75 -11.72
N ALA A 129 -23.83 -8.23 -12.67
CA ALA A 129 -24.52 -6.93 -12.49
C ALA A 129 -25.74 -7.12 -11.61
N LEU A 130 -25.85 -6.34 -10.55
CA LEU A 130 -26.95 -6.34 -9.61
C LEU A 130 -27.53 -4.93 -9.51
N ASP A 131 -28.84 -4.84 -9.35
CA ASP A 131 -29.54 -3.56 -9.24
C ASP A 131 -29.42 -2.96 -7.83
N ASP A 132 -29.22 -3.81 -6.80
CA ASP A 132 -29.16 -3.42 -5.40
C ASP A 132 -28.08 -4.20 -4.62
N ASP A 133 -27.51 -3.55 -3.61
CA ASP A 133 -26.55 -4.14 -2.67
C ASP A 133 -27.15 -5.32 -1.89
N ASP A 134 -28.45 -5.27 -1.59
CA ASP A 134 -29.15 -6.32 -0.83
C ASP A 134 -29.20 -7.67 -1.58
N GLN A 135 -29.06 -7.67 -2.89
CA GLN A 135 -29.01 -8.87 -3.72
C GLN A 135 -27.67 -9.60 -3.64
N LYS A 136 -26.61 -8.96 -3.13
CA LYS A 136 -25.24 -9.51 -3.17
C LYS A 136 -25.11 -10.80 -2.40
N TYR A 137 -25.71 -10.89 -1.21
CA TYR A 137 -25.60 -12.09 -0.38
C TYR A 137 -26.32 -13.29 -1.02
N GLY A 138 -27.57 -13.10 -1.48
CA GLY A 138 -28.32 -14.13 -2.20
C GLY A 138 -27.57 -14.62 -3.44
N THR A 139 -27.04 -13.70 -4.24
CA THR A 139 -26.25 -14.02 -5.43
C THR A 139 -24.98 -14.80 -5.09
N LEU A 140 -24.29 -14.45 -3.99
CA LEU A 140 -23.13 -15.20 -3.52
C LEU A 140 -23.48 -16.66 -3.18
N LYS A 141 -24.61 -16.88 -2.51
CA LYS A 141 -25.12 -18.24 -2.20
C LYS A 141 -25.45 -19.00 -3.48
N ASP A 142 -26.09 -18.38 -4.44
CA ASP A 142 -26.39 -18.99 -5.73
C ASP A 142 -25.11 -19.39 -6.47
N LEU A 143 -24.08 -18.55 -6.47
CA LEU A 143 -22.77 -18.87 -7.04
C LEU A 143 -22.12 -20.07 -6.38
N TYR A 144 -22.17 -20.18 -5.05
CA TYR A 144 -21.67 -21.37 -4.34
C TYR A 144 -22.45 -22.63 -4.67
N SER A 145 -23.76 -22.53 -4.85
CA SER A 145 -24.61 -23.68 -5.21
C SER A 145 -24.39 -24.19 -6.63
N ILE A 146 -24.06 -23.28 -7.56
CA ILE A 146 -23.91 -23.60 -8.99
C ILE A 146 -22.45 -23.97 -9.34
N LEU A 147 -21.49 -23.27 -8.70
CA LEU A 147 -20.07 -23.47 -8.99
C LEU A 147 -19.47 -24.45 -7.98
N SER A 148 -18.82 -25.51 -8.45
CA SER A 148 -18.08 -26.45 -7.60
C SER A 148 -16.80 -25.77 -7.08
N LEU A 149 -16.92 -24.85 -6.14
CA LEU A 149 -15.79 -24.11 -5.57
C LEU A 149 -15.14 -24.95 -4.49
N SER A 150 -13.87 -25.31 -4.68
CA SER A 150 -13.10 -26.04 -3.68
C SER A 150 -12.46 -25.11 -2.62
N GLN A 151 -12.11 -23.89 -3.02
CA GLN A 151 -11.49 -22.88 -2.15
C GLN A 151 -11.78 -21.49 -2.72
N SER A 152 -12.17 -20.57 -1.85
CA SER A 152 -12.50 -19.19 -2.27
C SER A 152 -12.07 -18.18 -1.21
N ILE A 153 -11.85 -16.94 -1.67
CA ILE A 153 -11.62 -15.77 -0.82
C ILE A 153 -12.63 -14.72 -1.24
N VAL A 154 -13.39 -14.19 -0.28
CA VAL A 154 -14.36 -13.10 -0.50
C VAL A 154 -13.81 -11.82 0.08
N TYR A 155 -13.69 -10.77 -0.75
CA TYR A 155 -13.27 -9.44 -0.32
C TYR A 155 -14.47 -8.51 -0.16
N CYS A 156 -14.48 -7.73 0.92
CA CYS A 156 -15.48 -6.71 1.19
C CYS A 156 -14.81 -5.34 1.34
N ASN A 157 -15.60 -4.27 1.14
CA ASN A 157 -15.10 -2.89 1.20
C ASN A 157 -14.81 -2.37 2.62
N SER A 158 -15.19 -3.09 3.67
CA SER A 158 -14.91 -2.70 5.05
C SER A 158 -14.87 -3.91 5.98
N VAL A 159 -14.15 -3.77 7.10
CA VAL A 159 -14.06 -4.80 8.16
C VAL A 159 -15.45 -5.16 8.70
N ARG A 160 -16.34 -4.16 8.85
CA ARG A 160 -17.71 -4.40 9.29
C ARG A 160 -18.45 -5.32 8.33
N ARG A 161 -18.39 -5.06 7.02
CA ARG A 161 -19.04 -5.92 6.01
C ARG A 161 -18.45 -7.34 5.97
N VAL A 162 -17.16 -7.50 6.28
CA VAL A 162 -16.56 -8.84 6.41
C VAL A 162 -17.20 -9.58 7.57
N GLN A 163 -17.37 -8.93 8.73
CA GLN A 163 -18.00 -9.55 9.91
C GLN A 163 -19.47 -9.87 9.64
N ASP A 164 -20.24 -8.91 9.09
CA ASP A 164 -21.65 -9.10 8.75
C ASP A 164 -21.84 -10.30 7.80
N LEU A 165 -20.97 -10.44 6.79
CA LEU A 165 -21.00 -11.54 5.85
C LEU A 165 -20.62 -12.87 6.51
N TYR A 166 -19.59 -12.87 7.35
CA TYR A 166 -19.17 -14.06 8.09
C TYR A 166 -20.28 -14.59 8.97
N ASP A 167 -20.91 -13.71 9.76
CA ASP A 167 -22.00 -14.07 10.66
C ASP A 167 -23.20 -14.64 9.88
N ALA A 168 -23.58 -13.99 8.76
CA ALA A 168 -24.66 -14.47 7.90
C ALA A 168 -24.36 -15.85 7.27
N MET A 169 -23.12 -16.08 6.86
CA MET A 169 -22.73 -17.38 6.29
C MET A 169 -22.71 -18.50 7.34
N VAL A 170 -22.31 -18.19 8.58
CA VAL A 170 -22.32 -19.15 9.70
C VAL A 170 -23.75 -19.46 10.15
N GLU A 171 -24.67 -18.50 10.06
CA GLU A 171 -26.10 -18.71 10.42
C GLU A 171 -26.83 -19.58 9.38
N ASP A 172 -26.39 -19.55 8.13
CA ASP A 172 -26.99 -20.32 7.02
C ASP A 172 -26.39 -21.75 6.83
N ASP A 173 -25.33 -22.12 7.56
CA ASP A 173 -24.63 -23.40 7.47
C ASP A 173 -25.27 -24.42 8.48
#